data_18066474773f6a3c034484d505550fb8
#
_entry.id   18066474773f6a3c034484d505550fb8
#
_cell.length_a   1.000
_cell.length_b   1.000
_cell.length_c   1.000
_cell.angle_alpha   90.00
_cell.angle_beta   90.00
_cell.angle_gamma   90.00
#
_symmetry.space_group_name_H-M   'P 1'
#
loop_
_entity.id
_entity.type
_entity.pdbx_description
1 polymer ?
#
loop_
_entity_poly.entity_id
_entity_poly.type
_entity_poly.pdbx_seq_one_letter_code
_entity_poly.pdbx_strand_id
1 'polypeptide(L)'
;MASKTKSSSSATRAPRKRCNHPGCRKLAPAGRKRCEDHKPGARPSNHPANRGPGRKKLLGRAEARVYTRPLRPLNRKTSRGFEVIDFAEAIGEPLLPWQQWAVIHALELNPDGSYRFRTVLILVARQNGKSHLKRIVTLWRMYIDGAREIVGAAQDVSLARKQWQMCQASIHACPDLEEEFHGVRNVNGDEMFWAAGCVYAIKATNDKAGRGGSNDEVNIDELRAQHDWKAWGSLSKTTMARPNGQTWAMSNAGDDSSVVLNQLQAVGEAGTDPSLCLLEWSAPPGCELDDTSAWQQANPGLGYTVSEAAIRSALGTDPPEVFRTEVLCQRVANLDSAIDIDRWDALADAMGTLESHRGRIAAVVDVAPDGKHVTLAVAAPLGDGRARVELAAAWDSTEVARAELPALLKRISPQALGWFPGGPAAGMATTLRPLALKYNRHLHAIKRRPGTPEPPPEDGAIVGTRAGEVCQELADLVRAARVIHPADPLLDAHIRGASRLFTGDGWRFTRRGEGHVDAAYAAAGAVVFALLLPPPRRARIRMIA
;
A
#
# COMPACT_ATOMS: atom_id res chain seq x y z
N MET A 1 22.50 33.09 65.50
CA MET A 1 22.98 31.85 64.79
C MET A 1 23.01 32.13 63.32
N ALA A 2 24.20 32.30 62.76
CA ALA A 2 24.39 32.75 61.38
C ALA A 2 24.49 31.52 60.41
N SER A 3 23.63 31.49 59.41
CA SER A 3 23.69 30.52 58.33
C SER A 3 24.54 31.06 57.18
N LYS A 4 25.64 30.41 56.85
CA LYS A 4 26.54 30.74 55.75
C LYS A 4 25.97 30.17 54.44
N THR A 5 25.55 31.03 53.53
CA THR A 5 25.29 30.72 52.15
C THR A 5 26.61 30.62 51.38
N LYS A 6 26.89 29.46 50.79
CA LYS A 6 27.99 29.24 49.82
C LYS A 6 27.59 29.75 48.46
N SER A 7 28.28 30.77 47.95
CA SER A 7 28.22 31.23 46.58
C SER A 7 28.93 30.22 45.64
N SER A 8 28.21 29.64 44.68
CA SER A 8 28.80 28.85 43.60
C SER A 8 29.29 29.82 42.51
N SER A 9 30.60 29.94 42.33
CA SER A 9 31.21 30.64 41.21
C SER A 9 30.99 29.88 39.90
N SER A 10 30.18 30.44 38.99
CA SER A 10 30.05 29.97 37.63
C SER A 10 31.33 30.29 36.85
N ALA A 11 32.19 29.30 36.64
CA ALA A 11 33.32 29.41 35.72
C ALA A 11 32.80 29.55 34.27
N THR A 12 32.88 30.75 33.71
CA THR A 12 32.61 31.05 32.30
C THR A 12 33.61 30.27 31.44
N ARG A 13 33.12 29.23 30.73
CA ARG A 13 33.92 28.48 29.74
C ARG A 13 34.30 29.41 28.58
N ALA A 14 35.60 29.58 28.36
CA ALA A 14 36.11 30.34 27.22
C ALA A 14 35.53 29.84 25.89
N PRO A 15 35.20 30.73 24.94
CA PRO A 15 34.58 30.35 23.65
C PRO A 15 35.53 29.46 22.86
N ARG A 16 34.98 28.33 22.28
CA ARG A 16 35.72 27.42 21.42
C ARG A 16 36.00 28.12 20.08
N LYS A 17 37.24 28.11 19.61
CA LYS A 17 37.68 28.69 18.32
C LYS A 17 37.70 27.62 17.26
N ARG A 18 37.57 28.00 15.98
CA ARG A 18 37.73 27.07 14.85
C ARG A 18 39.15 26.51 14.77
N CYS A 19 39.29 25.28 14.30
CA CYS A 19 40.59 24.64 14.07
C CYS A 19 41.38 25.42 13.01
N ASN A 20 42.68 25.71 13.28
CA ASN A 20 43.55 26.46 12.39
C ASN A 20 44.14 25.62 11.25
N HIS A 21 43.72 24.36 11.08
CA HIS A 21 44.16 23.54 9.93
C HIS A 21 43.39 23.95 8.66
N PRO A 22 44.10 24.24 7.53
CA PRO A 22 43.42 24.60 6.28
C PRO A 22 42.33 23.59 5.89
N GLY A 23 41.12 24.07 5.55
CA GLY A 23 39.99 23.23 5.17
C GLY A 23 39.24 22.56 6.32
N CYS A 24 39.66 22.66 7.57
CA CYS A 24 38.98 22.07 8.70
C CYS A 24 37.84 22.96 9.24
N ARG A 25 36.62 22.42 9.28
CA ARG A 25 35.42 23.11 9.82
C ARG A 25 35.10 22.78 11.29
N LYS A 26 35.89 21.91 11.96
CA LYS A 26 35.66 21.48 13.35
C LYS A 26 36.13 22.55 14.35
N LEU A 27 35.45 22.59 15.52
CA LEU A 27 35.86 23.44 16.63
C LEU A 27 37.01 22.78 17.41
N ALA A 28 38.01 23.55 17.77
CA ALA A 28 39.08 23.11 18.65
C ALA A 28 38.58 23.10 20.12
N PRO A 29 39.04 22.19 20.98
CA PRO A 29 38.80 22.24 22.41
C PRO A 29 39.27 23.59 23.02
N ALA A 30 38.62 24.02 24.10
CA ALA A 30 38.96 25.27 24.79
C ALA A 30 40.49 25.33 25.09
N GLY A 31 41.11 26.47 24.75
CA GLY A 31 42.55 26.66 24.94
C GLY A 31 43.46 26.03 23.88
N ARG A 32 42.94 25.37 22.84
CA ARG A 32 43.74 24.75 21.77
C ARG A 32 43.49 25.45 20.43
N LYS A 33 44.52 25.46 19.54
CA LYS A 33 44.44 26.03 18.18
C LYS A 33 43.96 25.00 17.13
N ARG A 34 43.96 23.70 17.43
CA ARG A 34 43.59 22.61 16.50
C ARG A 34 42.59 21.63 17.18
N CYS A 35 41.70 21.04 16.37
CA CYS A 35 40.76 19.99 16.83
C CYS A 35 41.54 18.68 17.12
N GLU A 36 40.84 17.70 17.66
CA GLU A 36 41.45 16.42 18.07
C GLU A 36 42.11 15.66 16.93
N ASP A 37 41.56 15.77 15.71
CA ASP A 37 42.08 15.10 14.51
C ASP A 37 43.36 15.76 13.95
N HIS A 38 43.68 17.01 14.37
CA HIS A 38 44.81 17.78 13.90
C HIS A 38 45.80 18.15 15.03
N LYS A 39 45.86 17.37 16.09
CA LYS A 39 46.88 17.53 17.13
C LYS A 39 48.24 17.19 16.54
N PRO A 40 49.34 17.92 16.91
CA PRO A 40 50.69 17.51 16.55
C PRO A 40 50.95 16.09 17.11
N GLY A 41 51.32 15.15 16.22
CA GLY A 41 51.55 13.75 16.56
C GLY A 41 50.34 12.82 16.44
N ALA A 42 49.14 13.30 16.11
CA ALA A 42 48.02 12.44 15.77
C ALA A 42 48.28 11.78 14.39
N ARG A 43 48.38 10.47 14.32
CA ARG A 43 48.38 9.74 13.05
C ARG A 43 47.10 10.03 12.31
N PRO A 44 47.10 10.29 11.00
CA PRO A 44 45.88 10.44 10.22
C PRO A 44 45.06 9.13 10.35
N SER A 45 43.80 9.23 10.70
CA SER A 45 42.88 8.09 10.83
C SER A 45 42.51 7.44 9.49
N ASN A 46 43.17 7.83 8.41
CA ASN A 46 43.00 7.32 7.05
C ASN A 46 44.28 6.63 6.57
N HIS A 47 44.63 5.47 7.14
CA HIS A 47 45.60 4.58 6.52
C HIS A 47 44.93 3.87 5.33
N PRO A 48 45.47 3.94 4.08
CA PRO A 48 44.90 3.29 2.89
C PRO A 48 44.84 1.76 2.98
N ALA A 49 45.55 1.16 3.96
CA ALA A 49 45.75 -0.30 4.06
C ALA A 49 44.55 -1.10 4.55
N ASN A 50 43.43 -0.48 4.94
CA ASN A 50 42.24 -1.20 5.45
C ASN A 50 40.97 -0.92 4.64
N ARG A 51 41.07 -0.40 3.42
CA ARG A 51 39.98 -0.43 2.47
C ARG A 51 40.08 -1.73 1.68
N GLY A 52 39.33 -2.76 2.08
CA GLY A 52 38.99 -3.83 1.16
C GLY A 52 38.43 -3.24 -0.15
N PRO A 53 38.43 -3.96 -1.28
CA PRO A 53 38.01 -3.45 -2.57
C PRO A 53 36.65 -2.76 -2.37
N GLY A 54 36.58 -1.44 -2.54
CA GLY A 54 35.43 -0.61 -2.21
C GLY A 54 34.22 -1.12 -2.99
N ARG A 55 33.26 -1.71 -2.29
CA ARG A 55 31.98 -2.10 -2.87
C ARG A 55 31.42 -0.86 -3.57
N LYS A 56 31.23 -0.91 -4.88
CA LYS A 56 30.67 0.21 -5.63
C LYS A 56 29.35 0.60 -4.96
N LYS A 57 29.20 1.86 -4.60
CA LYS A 57 27.97 2.40 -4.02
C LYS A 57 26.84 2.16 -5.02
N LEU A 58 25.78 1.48 -4.60
CA LEU A 58 24.58 1.33 -5.41
C LEU A 58 23.92 2.70 -5.56
N LEU A 59 23.66 3.10 -6.80
CA LEU A 59 22.95 4.35 -7.13
C LEU A 59 21.63 4.02 -7.81
N GLY A 60 20.58 4.74 -7.45
CA GLY A 60 19.29 4.67 -8.10
C GLY A 60 19.36 5.15 -9.55
N ARG A 61 18.46 4.62 -10.40
CA ARG A 61 18.36 5.01 -11.80
C ARG A 61 17.58 6.31 -11.94
N ALA A 62 18.13 7.25 -12.69
CA ALA A 62 17.48 8.54 -12.93
C ALA A 62 16.25 8.41 -13.83
N GLU A 63 16.28 7.50 -14.80
CA GLU A 63 15.19 7.28 -15.76
C GLU A 63 14.09 6.39 -15.18
N ALA A 64 12.84 6.76 -15.41
CA ALA A 64 11.67 5.95 -15.06
C ALA A 64 11.63 4.64 -15.87
N ARG A 65 11.12 3.56 -15.27
CA ARG A 65 10.92 2.28 -15.97
C ARG A 65 9.78 2.35 -16.99
N VAL A 66 8.67 2.95 -16.58
CA VAL A 66 7.51 3.21 -17.44
C VAL A 66 7.30 4.71 -17.50
N TYR A 67 7.15 5.25 -18.70
CA TYR A 67 6.92 6.68 -18.85
C TYR A 67 6.29 7.04 -20.20
N THR A 68 5.54 8.13 -20.20
CA THR A 68 4.98 8.72 -21.41
C THR A 68 6.11 9.27 -22.27
N ARG A 69 6.27 8.72 -23.48
CA ARG A 69 7.34 9.12 -24.41
C ARG A 69 7.16 10.58 -24.86
N PRO A 70 8.24 11.38 -24.92
CA PRO A 70 8.16 12.73 -25.45
C PRO A 70 7.84 12.71 -26.95
N LEU A 71 7.12 13.74 -27.41
CA LEU A 71 6.79 13.90 -28.85
C LEU A 71 8.00 14.23 -29.69
N ARG A 72 9.02 14.84 -29.08
CA ARG A 72 10.25 15.31 -29.73
C ARG A 72 11.39 15.36 -28.72
N PRO A 73 12.66 15.51 -29.17
CA PRO A 73 13.79 15.67 -28.27
C PRO A 73 13.57 16.83 -27.29
N LEU A 74 13.75 16.54 -25.99
CA LEU A 74 13.57 17.54 -24.94
C LEU A 74 14.82 18.39 -24.77
N ASN A 75 14.64 19.70 -24.81
CA ASN A 75 15.66 20.73 -24.63
C ASN A 75 15.00 22.01 -24.06
N ARG A 76 15.79 23.06 -23.82
CA ARG A 76 15.31 24.33 -23.24
C ARG A 76 14.19 25.04 -24.05
N LYS A 77 13.97 24.68 -25.33
CA LYS A 77 12.88 25.22 -26.17
C LYS A 77 11.64 24.32 -26.14
N THR A 78 11.78 23.07 -25.77
CA THR A 78 10.70 22.06 -25.82
C THR A 78 10.24 21.59 -24.46
N SER A 79 10.90 22.01 -23.38
CA SER A 79 10.51 21.75 -22.01
C SER A 79 10.94 22.87 -21.07
N ARG A 80 10.03 23.28 -20.19
CA ARG A 80 10.32 24.23 -19.11
C ARG A 80 10.99 23.58 -17.90
N GLY A 81 11.14 22.25 -17.88
CA GLY A 81 11.84 21.54 -16.80
C GLY A 81 13.28 22.00 -16.56
N PHE A 82 13.93 22.53 -17.59
CA PHE A 82 15.27 23.12 -17.44
C PHE A 82 15.26 24.40 -16.61
N GLU A 83 14.20 25.20 -16.69
CA GLU A 83 14.03 26.39 -15.84
C GLU A 83 13.80 26.01 -14.37
N VAL A 84 13.08 24.91 -14.12
CA VAL A 84 12.91 24.38 -12.77
C VAL A 84 14.24 23.95 -12.15
N ILE A 85 15.13 23.34 -12.95
CA ILE A 85 16.47 22.95 -12.50
C ILE A 85 17.30 24.20 -12.16
N ASP A 86 17.34 25.19 -13.05
CA ASP A 86 18.04 26.44 -12.83
C ASP A 86 17.52 27.17 -11.57
N PHE A 87 16.20 27.23 -11.40
CA PHE A 87 15.56 27.81 -10.22
C PHE A 87 15.95 27.07 -8.92
N ALA A 88 15.90 25.74 -8.92
CA ALA A 88 16.27 24.93 -7.76
C ALA A 88 17.74 25.18 -7.33
N GLU A 89 18.65 25.31 -8.29
CA GLU A 89 20.04 25.65 -8.03
C GLU A 89 20.19 27.08 -7.48
N ALA A 90 19.45 28.04 -8.04
CA ALA A 90 19.47 29.43 -7.62
C ALA A 90 19.02 29.62 -6.17
N ILE A 91 17.99 28.90 -5.73
CA ILE A 91 17.52 28.96 -4.33
C ILE A 91 18.31 28.07 -3.37
N GLY A 92 19.36 27.37 -3.85
CA GLY A 92 20.20 26.50 -3.03
C GLY A 92 19.58 25.14 -2.66
N GLU A 93 18.54 24.73 -3.34
CA GLU A 93 17.85 23.43 -3.16
C GLU A 93 17.88 22.56 -4.44
N PRO A 94 19.09 22.10 -4.88
CA PRO A 94 19.25 21.43 -6.17
C PRO A 94 18.45 20.12 -6.22
N LEU A 95 17.91 19.84 -7.42
CA LEU A 95 17.16 18.61 -7.70
C LEU A 95 18.11 17.41 -7.85
N LEU A 96 17.68 16.26 -7.35
CA LEU A 96 18.33 14.97 -7.60
C LEU A 96 18.27 14.59 -9.10
N PRO A 97 19.17 13.75 -9.62
CA PRO A 97 19.19 13.39 -11.04
C PRO A 97 17.84 12.90 -11.59
N TRP A 98 17.11 12.07 -10.83
CA TRP A 98 15.80 11.58 -11.24
C TRP A 98 14.73 12.69 -11.25
N GLN A 99 14.83 13.64 -10.32
CA GLN A 99 13.91 14.78 -10.24
C GLN A 99 14.13 15.73 -11.41
N GLN A 100 15.39 15.96 -11.81
CA GLN A 100 15.72 16.71 -13.02
C GLN A 100 15.14 16.04 -14.26
N TRP A 101 15.32 14.72 -14.38
CA TRP A 101 14.75 13.94 -15.47
C TRP A 101 13.20 14.04 -15.46
N ALA A 102 12.56 13.93 -14.29
CA ALA A 102 11.12 14.03 -14.15
C ALA A 102 10.57 15.38 -14.60
N VAL A 103 11.13 16.51 -14.14
CA VAL A 103 10.61 17.84 -14.53
C VAL A 103 10.81 18.14 -16.00
N ILE A 104 11.92 17.67 -16.61
CA ILE A 104 12.17 17.80 -18.04
C ILE A 104 11.06 17.10 -18.85
N HIS A 105 10.61 15.92 -18.44
CA HIS A 105 9.54 15.18 -19.12
C HIS A 105 8.17 15.75 -18.81
N ALA A 106 7.87 16.03 -17.54
CA ALA A 106 6.55 16.50 -17.11
C ALA A 106 6.16 17.89 -17.63
N LEU A 107 7.15 18.73 -17.94
CA LEU A 107 6.94 20.09 -18.42
C LEU A 107 7.26 20.24 -19.92
N GLU A 108 7.07 19.18 -20.70
CA GLU A 108 7.13 19.22 -22.16
C GLU A 108 6.10 20.20 -22.71
N LEU A 109 6.51 20.96 -23.73
CA LEU A 109 5.67 21.95 -24.41
C LEU A 109 5.13 21.43 -25.74
N ASN A 110 3.91 21.78 -26.05
CA ASN A 110 3.34 21.69 -27.38
C ASN A 110 4.03 22.68 -28.35
N PRO A 111 3.83 22.54 -29.67
CA PRO A 111 4.39 23.48 -30.64
C PRO A 111 3.94 24.94 -30.47
N ASP A 112 2.76 25.16 -29.86
CA ASP A 112 2.22 26.48 -29.55
C ASP A 112 2.75 27.10 -28.25
N GLY A 113 3.62 26.37 -27.53
CA GLY A 113 4.20 26.80 -26.26
C GLY A 113 3.34 26.50 -25.02
N SER A 114 2.16 25.91 -25.17
CA SER A 114 1.36 25.44 -24.05
C SER A 114 1.93 24.15 -23.43
N TYR A 115 1.59 23.85 -22.16
CA TYR A 115 1.95 22.57 -21.57
C TYR A 115 1.23 21.43 -22.29
N ARG A 116 2.01 20.38 -22.65
CA ARG A 116 1.46 19.16 -23.22
C ARG A 116 0.55 18.45 -22.24
N PHE A 117 0.96 18.35 -20.98
CA PHE A 117 0.30 17.53 -19.98
C PHE A 117 -0.60 18.35 -19.06
N ARG A 118 -1.86 17.92 -18.94
CA ARG A 118 -2.84 18.44 -17.96
C ARG A 118 -2.76 17.67 -16.64
N THR A 119 -2.32 16.42 -16.69
CA THR A 119 -2.13 15.56 -15.53
C THR A 119 -0.72 14.99 -15.55
N VAL A 120 -0.03 15.11 -14.42
CA VAL A 120 1.28 14.50 -14.18
C VAL A 120 1.14 13.51 -13.04
N LEU A 121 1.32 12.22 -13.33
CA LEU A 121 1.30 11.14 -12.36
C LEU A 121 2.72 10.63 -12.14
N ILE A 122 3.23 10.75 -10.92
CA ILE A 122 4.55 10.26 -10.52
C ILE A 122 4.40 9.13 -9.52
N LEU A 123 4.86 7.94 -9.90
CA LEU A 123 4.93 6.76 -9.04
C LEU A 123 6.39 6.44 -8.71
N VAL A 124 6.71 6.48 -7.44
CA VAL A 124 8.05 6.15 -6.93
C VAL A 124 7.97 5.72 -5.46
N ALA A 125 8.81 4.79 -5.05
CA ALA A 125 8.87 4.26 -3.70
C ALA A 125 9.01 5.37 -2.62
N ARG A 126 8.74 5.02 -1.36
CA ARG A 126 8.87 5.97 -0.24
C ARG A 126 10.29 6.51 -0.08
N GLN A 127 10.42 7.70 0.53
CA GLN A 127 11.68 8.36 0.90
C GLN A 127 12.59 8.73 -0.29
N ASN A 128 12.09 8.68 -1.51
CA ASN A 128 12.87 9.04 -2.71
C ASN A 128 12.90 10.55 -3.02
N GLY A 129 12.21 11.40 -2.22
CA GLY A 129 12.26 12.85 -2.39
C GLY A 129 11.06 13.44 -3.16
N LYS A 130 9.90 12.76 -3.23
CA LYS A 130 8.65 13.27 -3.84
C LYS A 130 8.29 14.67 -3.35
N SER A 131 8.33 14.87 -2.04
CA SER A 131 7.95 16.14 -1.40
C SER A 131 8.90 17.28 -1.77
N HIS A 132 10.21 17.00 -1.96
CA HIS A 132 11.17 17.97 -2.44
C HIS A 132 10.87 18.39 -3.88
N LEU A 133 10.68 17.42 -4.78
CA LEU A 133 10.34 17.69 -6.17
C LEU A 133 9.07 18.57 -6.28
N LYS A 134 8.00 18.17 -5.59
CA LYS A 134 6.72 18.90 -5.58
C LYS A 134 6.90 20.35 -5.08
N ARG A 135 7.65 20.55 -3.99
CA ARG A 135 7.94 21.87 -3.44
C ARG A 135 8.65 22.77 -4.44
N ILE A 136 9.69 22.27 -5.08
CA ILE A 136 10.45 23.05 -6.07
C ILE A 136 9.59 23.42 -7.28
N VAL A 137 8.80 22.48 -7.80
CA VAL A 137 7.87 22.76 -8.91
C VAL A 137 6.86 23.83 -8.51
N THR A 138 6.23 23.69 -7.34
CA THR A 138 5.25 24.66 -6.84
C THR A 138 5.86 26.06 -6.66
N LEU A 139 7.05 26.18 -6.06
CA LEU A 139 7.73 27.46 -5.91
C LEU A 139 8.12 28.07 -7.27
N TRP A 140 8.65 27.26 -8.19
CA TRP A 140 8.94 27.71 -9.55
C TRP A 140 7.67 28.20 -10.28
N ARG A 141 6.54 27.49 -10.13
CA ARG A 141 5.25 27.90 -10.68
C ARG A 141 4.81 29.27 -10.13
N MET A 142 5.04 29.52 -8.84
CA MET A 142 4.69 30.79 -8.19
C MET A 142 5.58 31.94 -8.69
N TYR A 143 6.89 31.77 -8.63
CA TYR A 143 7.85 32.87 -8.80
C TYR A 143 8.30 33.10 -10.25
N ILE A 144 8.27 32.06 -11.08
CA ILE A 144 8.82 32.13 -12.45
C ILE A 144 7.73 31.91 -13.51
N ASP A 145 6.86 30.91 -13.33
CA ASP A 145 5.83 30.56 -14.31
C ASP A 145 4.60 31.49 -14.27
N GLY A 146 4.42 32.22 -13.18
CA GLY A 146 3.34 33.19 -13.00
C GLY A 146 1.99 32.55 -12.68
N ALA A 147 1.97 31.40 -12.03
CA ALA A 147 0.74 30.82 -11.48
C ALA A 147 0.11 31.78 -10.45
N ARG A 148 -1.21 31.91 -10.46
CA ARG A 148 -1.96 32.78 -9.56
C ARG A 148 -2.64 32.05 -8.43
N GLU A 149 -3.08 30.83 -8.68
CA GLU A 149 -3.81 30.01 -7.70
C GLU A 149 -3.30 28.58 -7.71
N ILE A 150 -2.80 28.13 -6.56
CA ILE A 150 -2.29 26.78 -6.32
C ILE A 150 -3.04 26.16 -5.17
N VAL A 151 -3.42 24.88 -5.29
CA VAL A 151 -4.06 24.11 -4.22
C VAL A 151 -3.27 22.85 -3.93
N GLY A 152 -2.92 22.68 -2.65
CA GLY A 152 -2.41 21.42 -2.10
C GLY A 152 -3.53 20.63 -1.44
N ALA A 153 -3.68 19.36 -1.80
CA ALA A 153 -4.68 18.48 -1.25
C ALA A 153 -4.11 17.11 -0.89
N ALA A 154 -4.58 16.56 0.21
CA ALA A 154 -4.30 15.18 0.62
C ALA A 154 -5.53 14.64 1.37
N GLN A 155 -5.65 13.32 1.50
CA GLN A 155 -6.74 12.72 2.28
C GLN A 155 -6.68 13.17 3.73
N ASP A 156 -5.49 13.26 4.31
CA ASP A 156 -5.23 13.92 5.59
C ASP A 156 -4.66 15.33 5.34
N VAL A 157 -5.40 16.35 5.76
CA VAL A 157 -4.99 17.77 5.66
C VAL A 157 -3.63 18.01 6.32
N SER A 158 -3.27 17.23 7.34
CA SER A 158 -1.97 17.36 8.00
C SER A 158 -0.79 17.12 7.06
N LEU A 159 -0.94 16.22 6.09
CA LEU A 159 0.07 15.95 5.05
C LEU A 159 0.18 17.12 4.07
N ALA A 160 -0.96 17.66 3.61
CA ALA A 160 -0.97 18.84 2.76
C ALA A 160 -0.36 20.06 3.49
N ARG A 161 -0.70 20.25 4.77
CA ARG A 161 -0.15 21.32 5.63
C ARG A 161 1.36 21.21 5.77
N LYS A 162 1.89 20.00 5.98
CA LYS A 162 3.35 19.80 6.09
C LYS A 162 4.08 20.26 4.82
N GLN A 163 3.56 19.90 3.66
CA GLN A 163 4.14 20.32 2.37
C GLN A 163 4.07 21.83 2.18
N TRP A 164 2.94 22.44 2.52
CA TRP A 164 2.69 23.87 2.48
C TRP A 164 3.65 24.65 3.41
N GLN A 165 3.87 24.15 4.65
CA GLN A 165 4.86 24.71 5.58
C GLN A 165 6.29 24.58 5.06
N MET A 166 6.62 23.48 4.38
CA MET A 166 7.93 23.31 3.76
C MET A 166 8.18 24.32 2.62
N CYS A 167 7.14 24.68 1.85
CA CYS A 167 7.26 25.78 0.87
C CYS A 167 7.57 27.10 1.55
N GLN A 168 6.87 27.47 2.64
CA GLN A 168 7.17 28.67 3.40
C GLN A 168 8.60 28.68 3.96
N ALA A 169 9.04 27.53 4.50
CA ALA A 169 10.41 27.40 5.02
C ALA A 169 11.46 27.65 3.94
N SER A 170 11.24 27.19 2.70
CA SER A 170 12.14 27.48 1.57
C SER A 170 12.10 28.96 1.17
N ILE A 171 10.90 29.57 1.19
CA ILE A 171 10.75 31.02 0.93
C ILE A 171 11.55 31.83 1.96
N HIS A 172 11.35 31.58 3.25
CA HIS A 172 12.04 32.28 4.34
C HIS A 172 13.55 32.02 4.38
N ALA A 173 14.03 30.94 3.78
CA ALA A 173 15.47 30.62 3.69
C ALA A 173 16.18 31.36 2.54
N CYS A 174 15.44 31.88 1.55
CA CYS A 174 15.97 32.55 0.37
C CYS A 174 15.53 34.03 0.37
N PRO A 175 16.47 35.00 0.55
CA PRO A 175 16.12 36.42 0.61
C PRO A 175 15.33 36.93 -0.59
N ASP A 176 15.69 36.47 -1.81
CA ASP A 176 15.03 36.91 -3.04
C ASP A 176 13.57 36.43 -3.11
N LEU A 177 13.24 35.28 -2.51
CA LEU A 177 11.87 34.80 -2.43
C LEU A 177 11.09 35.47 -1.28
N GLU A 178 11.79 35.75 -0.18
CA GLU A 178 11.18 36.37 1.01
C GLU A 178 10.67 37.79 0.73
N GLU A 179 11.34 38.55 -0.14
CA GLU A 179 10.91 39.92 -0.52
C GLU A 179 9.49 39.95 -1.11
N GLU A 180 9.07 38.87 -1.77
CA GLU A 180 7.74 38.76 -2.37
C GLU A 180 6.74 37.96 -1.51
N PHE A 181 7.09 37.63 -0.28
CA PHE A 181 6.17 36.93 0.64
C PHE A 181 5.26 37.90 1.37
N HIS A 182 3.95 37.75 1.21
CA HIS A 182 2.95 38.69 1.73
C HIS A 182 2.18 38.19 2.97
N GLY A 183 2.55 37.02 3.49
CA GLY A 183 2.04 36.47 4.75
C GLY A 183 1.03 35.35 4.61
N VAL A 184 0.56 34.89 5.76
CA VAL A 184 -0.34 33.74 5.94
C VAL A 184 -1.70 34.22 6.42
N ARG A 185 -2.78 33.63 5.93
CA ARG A 185 -4.13 33.86 6.45
C ARG A 185 -4.89 32.54 6.58
N ASN A 186 -5.84 32.54 7.49
CA ASN A 186 -6.85 31.49 7.57
C ASN A 186 -8.21 32.14 7.26
N VAL A 187 -8.87 31.67 6.20
CA VAL A 187 -10.16 32.20 5.76
C VAL A 187 -11.14 31.04 5.67
N ASN A 188 -12.18 31.07 6.48
CA ASN A 188 -13.22 30.04 6.53
C ASN A 188 -12.69 28.59 6.77
N GLY A 189 -11.55 28.46 7.46
CA GLY A 189 -10.91 27.17 7.74
C GLY A 189 -9.88 26.73 6.69
N ASP A 190 -9.77 27.43 5.55
CA ASP A 190 -8.72 27.21 4.56
C ASP A 190 -7.47 28.01 4.96
N GLU A 191 -6.34 27.32 5.12
CA GLU A 191 -5.04 27.97 5.35
C GLU A 191 -4.41 28.32 4.01
N MET A 192 -3.93 29.55 3.88
CA MET A 192 -3.33 30.02 2.63
C MET A 192 -2.21 31.03 2.89
N PHE A 193 -1.24 31.10 1.98
CA PHE A 193 -0.26 32.18 1.95
C PHE A 193 -0.19 32.82 0.57
N TRP A 194 0.34 34.04 0.53
CA TRP A 194 0.54 34.82 -0.69
C TRP A 194 2.03 35.08 -0.89
N ALA A 195 2.51 34.77 -2.08
CA ALA A 195 3.87 35.13 -2.50
C ALA A 195 3.90 35.30 -4.02
N ALA A 196 4.69 36.23 -4.53
CA ALA A 196 4.88 36.50 -5.96
C ALA A 196 3.56 36.68 -6.74
N GLY A 197 2.55 37.30 -6.12
CA GLY A 197 1.21 37.45 -6.74
C GLY A 197 0.38 36.19 -6.81
N CYS A 198 0.83 35.09 -6.23
CA CYS A 198 0.17 33.77 -6.19
C CYS A 198 -0.42 33.50 -4.79
N VAL A 199 -1.54 32.79 -4.78
CA VAL A 199 -2.15 32.20 -3.57
C VAL A 199 -1.88 30.72 -3.55
N TYR A 200 -1.29 30.20 -2.48
CA TYR A 200 -1.21 28.76 -2.22
C TYR A 200 -2.10 28.39 -1.03
N ALA A 201 -3.19 27.69 -1.29
CA ALA A 201 -4.13 27.20 -0.30
C ALA A 201 -4.03 25.69 -0.10
N ILE A 202 -4.37 25.20 1.12
CA ILE A 202 -4.51 23.77 1.39
C ILE A 202 -5.96 23.42 1.65
N LYS A 203 -6.36 22.23 1.17
CA LYS A 203 -7.74 21.73 1.31
C LYS A 203 -7.75 20.24 1.64
N ALA A 204 -8.75 19.83 2.45
CA ALA A 204 -9.04 18.40 2.60
C ALA A 204 -9.63 17.84 1.30
N THR A 205 -9.30 16.60 0.93
CA THR A 205 -9.94 15.89 -0.18
C THR A 205 -11.34 15.42 0.26
N ASN A 206 -12.32 16.32 0.19
CA ASN A 206 -13.73 16.01 0.44
C ASN A 206 -14.60 16.47 -0.75
N ASP A 207 -15.87 16.10 -0.75
CA ASP A 207 -16.82 16.40 -1.83
C ASP A 207 -16.99 17.91 -2.13
N LYS A 208 -16.52 18.78 -1.24
CA LYS A 208 -16.60 20.25 -1.37
C LYS A 208 -15.25 20.88 -1.74
N ALA A 209 -14.16 20.11 -1.67
CA ALA A 209 -12.83 20.60 -2.00
C ALA A 209 -12.75 20.94 -3.48
N GLY A 210 -12.60 22.17 -3.87
CA GLY A 210 -12.48 22.59 -5.27
C GLY A 210 -13.72 23.23 -5.89
N ARG A 211 -14.88 23.20 -5.26
CA ARG A 211 -16.06 23.88 -5.80
C ARG A 211 -15.86 25.40 -5.77
N GLY A 212 -15.86 26.03 -6.96
CA GLY A 212 -15.82 27.49 -7.13
C GLY A 212 -14.43 28.10 -7.31
N GLY A 213 -13.35 27.32 -7.45
CA GLY A 213 -11.99 27.82 -7.75
C GLY A 213 -11.55 27.51 -9.19
N SER A 214 -10.60 28.31 -9.71
CA SER A 214 -9.88 28.05 -10.96
C SER A 214 -8.38 28.04 -10.66
N ASN A 215 -7.77 26.87 -10.58
CA ASN A 215 -6.38 26.73 -10.15
C ASN A 215 -5.43 26.52 -11.33
N ASP A 216 -4.26 27.15 -11.28
CA ASP A 216 -3.16 26.93 -12.22
C ASP A 216 -2.42 25.62 -11.91
N GLU A 217 -2.37 25.25 -10.62
CA GLU A 217 -1.80 23.99 -10.18
C GLU A 217 -2.64 23.36 -9.06
N VAL A 218 -2.86 22.06 -9.17
CA VAL A 218 -3.43 21.22 -8.12
C VAL A 218 -2.42 20.13 -7.76
N ASN A 219 -2.02 20.08 -6.50
CA ASN A 219 -1.10 19.08 -5.96
C ASN A 219 -1.87 18.06 -5.13
N ILE A 220 -1.88 16.80 -5.56
CA ILE A 220 -2.51 15.69 -4.83
C ILE A 220 -1.42 14.75 -4.33
N ASP A 221 -1.33 14.59 -3.02
CA ASP A 221 -0.38 13.68 -2.37
C ASP A 221 -1.06 12.38 -1.96
N GLU A 222 -0.28 11.28 -1.94
CA GLU A 222 -0.74 9.93 -1.57
C GLU A 222 -2.01 9.52 -2.33
N LEU A 223 -1.98 9.63 -3.66
CA LEU A 223 -3.14 9.32 -4.52
C LEU A 223 -3.68 7.90 -4.31
N ARG A 224 -2.83 6.95 -3.89
CA ARG A 224 -3.24 5.58 -3.56
C ARG A 224 -4.32 5.49 -2.46
N ALA A 225 -4.41 6.52 -1.62
CA ALA A 225 -5.41 6.56 -0.55
C ALA A 225 -6.82 6.99 -1.05
N GLN A 226 -6.97 7.32 -2.34
CA GLN A 226 -8.26 7.66 -2.91
C GLN A 226 -8.97 6.42 -3.44
N HIS A 227 -9.97 5.97 -2.69
CA HIS A 227 -10.77 4.78 -3.00
C HIS A 227 -11.99 5.09 -3.87
N ASP A 228 -12.28 6.37 -4.15
CA ASP A 228 -13.34 6.81 -5.06
C ASP A 228 -12.95 8.08 -5.84
N TRP A 229 -13.75 8.40 -6.87
CA TRP A 229 -13.49 9.52 -7.78
C TRP A 229 -13.92 10.90 -7.27
N LYS A 230 -14.50 11.02 -6.09
CA LYS A 230 -15.11 12.28 -5.63
C LYS A 230 -14.09 13.40 -5.47
N ALA A 231 -13.02 13.13 -4.73
CA ALA A 231 -11.96 14.11 -4.49
C ALA A 231 -11.21 14.45 -5.78
N TRP A 232 -10.82 13.44 -6.56
CA TRP A 232 -10.19 13.64 -7.86
C TRP A 232 -11.08 14.48 -8.79
N GLY A 233 -12.36 14.10 -8.92
CA GLY A 233 -13.31 14.78 -9.79
C GLY A 233 -13.55 16.24 -9.42
N SER A 234 -13.56 16.58 -8.12
CA SER A 234 -13.73 17.95 -7.67
C SER A 234 -12.48 18.80 -7.86
N LEU A 235 -11.29 18.27 -7.62
CA LEU A 235 -10.03 19.00 -7.64
C LEU A 235 -9.47 19.16 -9.07
N SER A 236 -9.36 18.08 -9.83
CA SER A 236 -8.75 18.11 -11.17
C SER A 236 -9.51 19.01 -12.15
N LYS A 237 -10.83 19.14 -11.96
CA LYS A 237 -11.65 20.00 -12.84
C LYS A 237 -11.44 21.49 -12.61
N THR A 238 -10.87 21.91 -11.48
CA THR A 238 -10.56 23.32 -11.22
C THR A 238 -9.46 23.86 -12.12
N THR A 239 -8.64 23.00 -12.73
CA THR A 239 -7.59 23.41 -13.68
C THR A 239 -8.12 23.65 -15.10
N MET A 240 -9.37 23.24 -15.42
CA MET A 240 -9.87 23.24 -16.81
C MET A 240 -9.97 24.64 -17.43
N ALA A 241 -10.27 25.66 -16.62
CA ALA A 241 -10.40 27.03 -17.09
C ALA A 241 -9.04 27.76 -17.25
N ARG A 242 -7.94 27.12 -16.87
CA ARG A 242 -6.59 27.69 -16.99
C ARG A 242 -5.87 27.11 -18.21
N PRO A 243 -5.32 27.94 -19.12
CA PRO A 243 -4.63 27.44 -20.33
C PRO A 243 -3.52 26.45 -20.02
N ASN A 244 -2.68 26.77 -19.03
CA ASN A 244 -1.54 25.95 -18.57
C ASN A 244 -1.79 25.31 -17.19
N GLY A 245 -3.08 25.05 -16.85
CA GLY A 245 -3.41 24.42 -15.59
C GLY A 245 -2.98 22.94 -15.56
N GLN A 246 -2.35 22.51 -14.47
CA GLN A 246 -1.87 21.14 -14.28
C GLN A 246 -2.32 20.54 -12.95
N THR A 247 -2.62 19.25 -12.97
CA THR A 247 -2.79 18.43 -11.75
C THR A 247 -1.57 17.52 -11.58
N TRP A 248 -0.83 17.72 -10.50
CA TRP A 248 0.31 16.89 -10.13
C TRP A 248 -0.11 15.90 -9.05
N ALA A 249 -0.10 14.63 -9.37
CA ALA A 249 -0.41 13.53 -8.45
C ALA A 249 0.85 12.71 -8.19
N MET A 250 1.18 12.52 -6.92
CA MET A 250 2.35 11.77 -6.52
C MET A 250 1.95 10.68 -5.53
N SER A 251 2.46 9.47 -5.76
CA SER A 251 2.20 8.33 -4.91
C SER A 251 3.34 7.32 -4.97
N ASN A 252 3.38 6.36 -4.06
CA ASN A 252 3.93 5.05 -4.32
C ASN A 252 2.79 4.13 -4.80
N ALA A 253 3.11 2.89 -5.19
CA ALA A 253 2.09 1.95 -5.60
C ALA A 253 1.08 1.70 -4.47
N GLY A 254 -0.11 1.31 -4.85
CA GLY A 254 -1.20 0.93 -3.96
C GLY A 254 -1.55 -0.55 -4.06
N ASP A 255 -2.75 -0.84 -3.67
CA ASP A 255 -3.41 -2.13 -3.84
C ASP A 255 -4.64 -2.00 -4.75
N ASP A 256 -5.46 -3.05 -4.81
CA ASP A 256 -6.67 -3.04 -5.65
C ASP A 256 -7.71 -2.00 -5.20
N SER A 257 -7.69 -1.57 -3.95
CA SER A 257 -8.57 -0.51 -3.44
C SER A 257 -8.18 0.90 -3.88
N SER A 258 -6.99 1.09 -4.43
CA SER A 258 -6.47 2.37 -4.93
C SER A 258 -7.06 2.73 -6.29
N VAL A 259 -8.39 2.83 -6.39
CA VAL A 259 -9.17 2.90 -7.64
C VAL A 259 -8.69 4.01 -8.59
N VAL A 260 -8.53 5.22 -8.07
CA VAL A 260 -8.14 6.38 -8.88
C VAL A 260 -6.72 6.22 -9.41
N LEU A 261 -5.79 5.81 -8.55
CA LEU A 261 -4.40 5.57 -8.93
C LEU A 261 -4.29 4.49 -10.01
N ASN A 262 -4.92 3.34 -9.78
CA ASN A 262 -4.87 2.20 -10.67
C ASN A 262 -5.42 2.52 -12.07
N GLN A 263 -6.52 3.28 -12.13
CA GLN A 263 -7.10 3.69 -13.41
C GLN A 263 -6.21 4.70 -14.15
N LEU A 264 -5.66 5.72 -13.46
CA LEU A 264 -4.76 6.68 -14.10
C LEU A 264 -3.46 6.03 -14.56
N GLN A 265 -2.92 5.10 -13.80
CA GLN A 265 -1.75 4.31 -14.20
C GLN A 265 -2.05 3.50 -15.47
N ALA A 266 -3.17 2.78 -15.52
CA ALA A 266 -3.57 1.99 -16.70
C ALA A 266 -3.75 2.88 -17.95
N VAL A 267 -4.36 4.06 -17.81
CA VAL A 267 -4.50 5.03 -18.91
C VAL A 267 -3.13 5.54 -19.40
N GLY A 268 -2.22 5.81 -18.46
CA GLY A 268 -0.86 6.27 -18.77
C GLY A 268 0.00 5.18 -19.44
N GLU A 269 -0.09 3.94 -18.99
CA GLU A 269 0.58 2.78 -19.58
C GLU A 269 0.07 2.48 -20.99
N ALA A 270 -1.26 2.55 -21.19
CA ALA A 270 -1.88 2.36 -22.50
C ALA A 270 -1.63 3.54 -23.47
N GLY A 271 -1.23 4.72 -22.95
CA GLY A 271 -1.02 5.92 -23.74
C GLY A 271 -2.29 6.44 -24.42
N THR A 272 -3.47 6.14 -23.87
CA THR A 272 -4.77 6.50 -24.46
C THR A 272 -5.14 7.97 -24.24
N ASP A 273 -4.53 8.63 -23.24
CA ASP A 273 -4.66 10.08 -23.03
C ASP A 273 -3.31 10.78 -23.29
N PRO A 274 -3.16 11.54 -24.38
CA PRO A 274 -1.93 12.25 -24.71
C PRO A 274 -1.60 13.39 -23.74
N SER A 275 -2.58 13.83 -22.93
CA SER A 275 -2.43 14.89 -21.94
C SER A 275 -2.08 14.37 -20.53
N LEU A 276 -1.91 13.06 -20.37
CA LEU A 276 -1.44 12.44 -19.13
C LEU A 276 0.03 12.07 -19.25
N CYS A 277 0.85 12.60 -18.35
CA CYS A 277 2.24 12.20 -18.14
C CYS A 277 2.31 11.16 -17.05
N LEU A 278 2.64 9.93 -17.39
CA LEU A 278 3.01 8.89 -16.41
C LEU A 278 4.53 8.82 -16.30
N LEU A 279 5.05 8.89 -15.09
CA LEU A 279 6.46 8.67 -14.76
C LEU A 279 6.54 7.68 -13.59
N GLU A 280 6.97 6.45 -13.86
CA GLU A 280 6.94 5.36 -12.89
C GLU A 280 8.32 4.75 -12.66
N TRP A 281 8.80 4.87 -11.43
CA TRP A 281 9.96 4.17 -10.91
C TRP A 281 9.48 3.00 -10.07
N SER A 282 9.37 1.84 -10.69
CA SER A 282 8.96 0.60 -10.03
C SER A 282 9.90 -0.53 -10.40
N ALA A 283 10.00 -1.53 -9.55
CA ALA A 283 10.71 -2.77 -9.87
C ALA A 283 9.99 -3.55 -10.99
N PRO A 284 10.71 -4.33 -11.82
CA PRO A 284 10.09 -5.19 -12.81
C PRO A 284 9.12 -6.20 -12.16
N PRO A 285 7.99 -6.52 -12.80
CA PRO A 285 7.10 -7.59 -12.32
C PRO A 285 7.86 -8.92 -12.14
N GLY A 286 7.52 -9.66 -11.08
CA GLY A 286 8.10 -10.97 -10.82
C GLY A 286 9.57 -10.97 -10.35
N CYS A 287 10.14 -9.80 -10.02
CA CYS A 287 11.49 -9.76 -9.45
C CYS A 287 11.52 -10.34 -8.03
N GLU A 288 12.67 -10.92 -7.67
CA GLU A 288 12.93 -11.32 -6.30
C GLU A 288 13.06 -10.08 -5.39
N LEU A 289 12.70 -10.24 -4.11
CA LEU A 289 12.70 -9.11 -3.16
C LEU A 289 14.12 -8.59 -2.88
N ASP A 290 15.14 -9.42 -2.99
CA ASP A 290 16.54 -9.09 -2.75
C ASP A 290 17.32 -8.68 -4.02
N ASP A 291 16.64 -8.58 -5.18
CA ASP A 291 17.26 -8.11 -6.42
C ASP A 291 17.67 -6.64 -6.32
N THR A 292 18.98 -6.43 -6.22
CA THR A 292 19.57 -5.08 -6.12
C THR A 292 19.38 -4.23 -7.38
N SER A 293 19.19 -4.83 -8.55
CA SER A 293 18.85 -4.12 -9.79
C SER A 293 17.42 -3.58 -9.74
N ALA A 294 16.50 -4.37 -9.20
CA ALA A 294 15.12 -3.94 -8.93
C ALA A 294 15.08 -2.79 -7.91
N TRP A 295 15.90 -2.85 -6.85
CA TRP A 295 16.03 -1.74 -5.89
C TRP A 295 16.49 -0.45 -6.54
N GLN A 296 17.52 -0.51 -7.41
CA GLN A 296 18.01 0.66 -8.14
C GLN A 296 16.94 1.26 -9.06
N GLN A 297 16.12 0.44 -9.67
CA GLN A 297 15.04 0.89 -10.55
C GLN A 297 13.88 1.54 -9.79
N ALA A 298 13.47 0.94 -8.67
CA ALA A 298 12.35 1.45 -7.86
C ALA A 298 12.73 2.63 -6.96
N ASN A 299 14.03 2.76 -6.63
CA ASN A 299 14.53 3.77 -5.71
C ASN A 299 15.54 4.69 -6.38
N PRO A 300 15.10 5.66 -7.20
CA PRO A 300 16.01 6.60 -7.87
C PRO A 300 16.78 7.48 -6.88
N GLY A 301 16.32 7.62 -5.63
CA GLY A 301 17.03 8.26 -4.52
C GLY A 301 18.05 7.37 -3.82
N LEU A 302 18.22 6.11 -4.23
CA LEU A 302 19.19 5.20 -3.65
C LEU A 302 20.62 5.74 -3.82
N GLY A 303 21.34 5.82 -2.71
CA GLY A 303 22.65 6.42 -2.65
C GLY A 303 22.67 7.95 -2.46
N TYR A 304 21.51 8.60 -2.55
CA TYR A 304 21.30 10.02 -2.25
C TYR A 304 20.51 10.20 -0.94
N THR A 305 19.23 9.85 -0.95
CA THR A 305 18.30 9.96 0.19
C THR A 305 18.03 8.62 0.86
N VAL A 306 18.11 7.52 0.14
CA VAL A 306 17.88 6.15 0.61
C VAL A 306 19.22 5.41 0.63
N SER A 307 19.51 4.66 1.68
CA SER A 307 20.71 3.81 1.77
C SER A 307 20.39 2.34 1.47
N GLU A 308 21.35 1.59 0.91
CA GLU A 308 21.23 0.14 0.74
C GLU A 308 20.94 -0.57 2.07
N ALA A 309 21.55 -0.11 3.17
CA ALA A 309 21.33 -0.69 4.49
C ALA A 309 19.88 -0.53 4.97
N ALA A 310 19.23 0.60 4.66
CA ALA A 310 17.82 0.80 5.00
C ALA A 310 16.90 -0.15 4.22
N ILE A 311 17.16 -0.37 2.93
CA ILE A 311 16.39 -1.33 2.12
C ILE A 311 16.58 -2.76 2.65
N ARG A 312 17.82 -3.16 2.98
CA ARG A 312 18.08 -4.49 3.57
C ARG A 312 17.42 -4.67 4.92
N SER A 313 17.34 -3.63 5.73
CA SER A 313 16.61 -3.67 6.99
C SER A 313 15.12 -3.89 6.77
N ALA A 314 14.51 -3.14 5.85
CA ALA A 314 13.11 -3.31 5.49
C ALA A 314 12.83 -4.73 4.93
N LEU A 315 13.71 -5.27 4.08
CA LEU A 315 13.59 -6.65 3.58
C LEU A 315 13.54 -7.70 4.70
N GLY A 316 14.23 -7.45 5.82
CA GLY A 316 14.24 -8.38 6.97
C GLY A 316 13.09 -8.20 7.94
N THR A 317 12.33 -7.11 7.86
CA THR A 317 11.29 -6.77 8.85
C THR A 317 9.89 -6.70 8.25
N ASP A 318 9.76 -6.32 7.00
CA ASP A 318 8.46 -6.06 6.39
C ASP A 318 7.84 -7.33 5.80
N PRO A 319 6.52 -7.47 5.85
CA PRO A 319 5.82 -8.46 5.04
C PRO A 319 6.12 -8.24 3.54
N PRO A 320 6.17 -9.30 2.71
CA PRO A 320 6.47 -9.22 1.29
C PRO A 320 5.64 -8.17 0.53
N GLU A 321 4.33 -8.10 0.78
CA GLU A 321 3.41 -7.17 0.11
C GLU A 321 3.72 -5.71 0.49
N VAL A 322 4.06 -5.46 1.75
CA VAL A 322 4.47 -4.13 2.23
C VAL A 322 5.79 -3.74 1.57
N PHE A 323 6.77 -4.63 1.54
CA PHE A 323 8.05 -4.38 0.88
C PHE A 323 7.87 -4.12 -0.63
N ARG A 324 7.04 -4.92 -1.33
CA ARG A 324 6.71 -4.70 -2.73
C ARG A 324 6.11 -3.32 -2.98
N THR A 325 5.15 -2.91 -2.16
CA THR A 325 4.46 -1.62 -2.34
C THR A 325 5.32 -0.43 -1.93
N GLU A 326 5.95 -0.50 -0.75
CA GLU A 326 6.62 0.67 -0.15
C GLU A 326 8.05 0.87 -0.68
N VAL A 327 8.76 -0.23 -0.99
CA VAL A 327 10.17 -0.21 -1.40
C VAL A 327 10.35 -0.49 -2.88
N LEU A 328 9.57 -1.41 -3.46
CA LEU A 328 9.66 -1.76 -4.88
C LEU A 328 8.66 -1.01 -5.76
N CYS A 329 7.76 -0.24 -5.18
CA CYS A 329 6.71 0.51 -5.88
C CYS A 329 5.89 -0.39 -6.83
N GLN A 330 5.58 -1.61 -6.38
CA GLN A 330 4.78 -2.59 -7.11
C GLN A 330 3.36 -2.62 -6.53
N ARG A 331 2.35 -2.65 -7.40
CA ARG A 331 0.97 -2.89 -6.99
C ARG A 331 0.83 -4.32 -6.47
N VAL A 332 0.10 -4.48 -5.39
CA VAL A 332 -0.30 -5.76 -4.81
C VAL A 332 -1.82 -5.85 -4.76
N ALA A 333 -2.37 -7.07 -4.65
CA ALA A 333 -3.81 -7.22 -4.54
C ALA A 333 -4.34 -6.64 -3.21
N ASN A 334 -3.58 -6.82 -2.14
CA ASN A 334 -3.97 -6.34 -0.81
C ASN A 334 -2.73 -6.13 0.07
N LEU A 335 -2.63 -4.95 0.69
CA LEU A 335 -1.55 -4.60 1.62
C LEU A 335 -1.68 -5.29 2.99
N ASP A 336 -2.89 -5.65 3.38
CA ASP A 336 -3.20 -6.31 4.66
C ASP A 336 -3.84 -7.69 4.40
N SER A 337 -3.19 -8.50 3.55
CA SER A 337 -3.67 -9.83 3.22
C SER A 337 -3.84 -10.68 4.48
N ALA A 338 -5.01 -11.28 4.62
CA ALA A 338 -5.30 -12.20 5.73
C ALA A 338 -4.63 -13.56 5.55
N ILE A 339 -4.33 -13.93 4.31
CA ILE A 339 -3.74 -15.22 3.90
C ILE A 339 -2.36 -14.94 3.27
N ASP A 340 -1.40 -15.79 3.54
CA ASP A 340 -0.09 -15.81 2.87
C ASP A 340 -0.30 -16.30 1.42
N ILE A 341 -0.27 -15.37 0.47
CA ILE A 341 -0.64 -15.62 -0.93
C ILE A 341 0.41 -16.45 -1.64
N ASP A 342 1.70 -16.20 -1.41
CA ASP A 342 2.76 -16.99 -2.01
C ASP A 342 2.66 -18.46 -1.56
N ARG A 343 2.31 -18.65 -0.28
CA ARG A 343 2.10 -19.99 0.26
C ARG A 343 0.83 -20.63 -0.28
N TRP A 344 -0.27 -19.86 -0.41
CA TRP A 344 -1.50 -20.34 -1.04
C TRP A 344 -1.24 -20.84 -2.44
N ASP A 345 -0.59 -20.07 -3.28
CA ASP A 345 -0.27 -20.43 -4.66
C ASP A 345 0.59 -21.70 -4.75
N ALA A 346 1.56 -21.87 -3.85
CA ALA A 346 2.38 -23.06 -3.78
C ALA A 346 1.63 -24.33 -3.34
N LEU A 347 0.40 -24.22 -2.82
CA LEU A 347 -0.45 -25.32 -2.36
C LEU A 347 -1.50 -25.72 -3.39
N ALA A 348 -1.47 -25.12 -4.58
CA ALA A 348 -2.35 -25.45 -5.68
C ALA A 348 -2.06 -26.86 -6.23
N ASP A 349 -3.10 -27.67 -6.40
CA ASP A 349 -3.07 -28.99 -7.02
C ASP A 349 -4.29 -29.15 -7.93
N ALA A 350 -4.12 -28.78 -9.19
CA ALA A 350 -5.18 -28.83 -10.19
C ALA A 350 -5.60 -30.26 -10.59
N MET A 351 -4.77 -31.26 -10.30
CA MET A 351 -5.02 -32.65 -10.73
C MET A 351 -5.78 -33.48 -9.69
N GLY A 352 -5.69 -33.11 -8.42
CA GLY A 352 -6.40 -33.79 -7.35
C GLY A 352 -7.90 -33.49 -7.35
N THR A 353 -8.72 -34.38 -6.78
CA THR A 353 -10.16 -34.19 -6.63
C THR A 353 -10.67 -34.75 -5.30
N LEU A 354 -11.85 -34.29 -4.85
CA LEU A 354 -12.53 -34.82 -3.68
C LEU A 354 -13.30 -36.12 -3.91
N GLU A 355 -13.26 -36.70 -5.12
CA GLU A 355 -14.04 -37.89 -5.49
C GLU A 355 -13.78 -39.07 -4.54
N SER A 356 -12.52 -39.38 -4.23
CA SER A 356 -12.14 -40.46 -3.32
C SER A 356 -12.53 -40.19 -1.83
N HIS A 357 -12.93 -38.96 -1.52
CA HIS A 357 -13.24 -38.51 -0.17
C HIS A 357 -14.72 -38.18 0.04
N ARG A 358 -15.60 -38.54 -0.90
CA ARG A 358 -17.05 -38.24 -0.86
C ARG A 358 -17.73 -38.60 0.47
N GLY A 359 -17.31 -39.67 1.12
CA GLY A 359 -17.83 -40.07 2.42
C GLY A 359 -17.44 -39.17 3.60
N ARG A 360 -16.61 -38.13 3.40
CA ARG A 360 -16.09 -37.26 4.45
C ARG A 360 -16.09 -35.79 4.04
N ILE A 361 -17.12 -35.35 3.32
CA ILE A 361 -17.23 -33.97 2.88
C ILE A 361 -17.92 -33.13 3.95
N ALA A 362 -17.32 -31.99 4.30
CA ALA A 362 -17.99 -30.87 4.93
C ALA A 362 -18.29 -29.79 3.88
N ALA A 363 -19.42 -29.14 3.98
CA ALA A 363 -19.86 -28.08 3.09
C ALA A 363 -20.19 -26.81 3.86
N VAL A 364 -19.85 -25.63 3.33
CA VAL A 364 -20.21 -24.36 3.94
C VAL A 364 -20.68 -23.38 2.86
N VAL A 365 -21.75 -22.65 3.18
CA VAL A 365 -22.33 -21.61 2.33
C VAL A 365 -22.04 -20.25 2.93
N ASP A 366 -21.62 -19.31 2.10
CA ASP A 366 -21.59 -17.90 2.45
C ASP A 366 -22.16 -17.02 1.33
N VAL A 367 -22.49 -15.77 1.66
CA VAL A 367 -23.14 -14.80 0.77
C VAL A 367 -22.38 -13.49 0.83
N ALA A 368 -22.15 -12.87 -0.32
CA ALA A 368 -21.56 -11.55 -0.41
C ALA A 368 -22.51 -10.44 0.11
N PRO A 369 -21.98 -9.28 0.57
CA PRO A 369 -22.80 -8.21 1.14
C PRO A 369 -23.87 -7.64 0.20
N ASP A 370 -23.63 -7.68 -1.11
CA ASP A 370 -24.58 -7.22 -2.14
C ASP A 370 -25.76 -8.18 -2.40
N GLY A 371 -25.69 -9.41 -1.84
CA GLY A 371 -26.67 -10.47 -2.05
C GLY A 371 -26.70 -11.08 -3.46
N LYS A 372 -25.75 -10.68 -4.32
CA LYS A 372 -25.66 -11.13 -5.71
C LYS A 372 -24.67 -12.27 -5.92
N HIS A 373 -23.89 -12.61 -4.90
CA HIS A 373 -22.95 -13.71 -4.96
C HIS A 373 -23.17 -14.64 -3.78
N VAL A 374 -23.33 -15.92 -4.07
CA VAL A 374 -23.48 -16.99 -3.07
C VAL A 374 -22.51 -18.10 -3.43
N THR A 375 -21.71 -18.55 -2.49
CA THR A 375 -20.70 -19.57 -2.72
C THR A 375 -20.92 -20.78 -1.81
N LEU A 376 -20.82 -21.97 -2.38
CA LEU A 376 -20.76 -23.24 -1.66
C LEU A 376 -19.35 -23.82 -1.80
N ALA A 377 -18.59 -23.81 -0.72
CA ALA A 377 -17.33 -24.53 -0.63
C ALA A 377 -17.51 -25.91 0.01
N VAL A 378 -16.71 -26.85 -0.43
CA VAL A 378 -16.65 -28.23 0.10
C VAL A 378 -15.21 -28.59 0.44
N ALA A 379 -15.02 -29.31 1.54
CA ALA A 379 -13.70 -29.78 1.94
C ALA A 379 -13.74 -31.19 2.51
N ALA A 380 -12.63 -31.91 2.40
CA ALA A 380 -12.43 -33.19 3.04
C ALA A 380 -11.03 -33.34 3.63
N PRO A 381 -10.87 -34.05 4.77
CA PRO A 381 -9.57 -34.35 5.35
C PRO A 381 -8.90 -35.47 4.53
N LEU A 382 -7.60 -35.30 4.24
CA LEU A 382 -6.82 -36.22 3.40
C LEU A 382 -6.12 -37.36 4.16
N GLY A 383 -6.29 -37.46 5.47
CA GLY A 383 -5.72 -38.55 6.30
C GLY A 383 -4.28 -38.32 6.76
N ASP A 384 -3.53 -37.44 6.12
CA ASP A 384 -2.17 -36.99 6.51
C ASP A 384 -2.16 -35.70 7.35
N GLY A 385 -3.34 -35.30 7.79
CA GLY A 385 -3.55 -34.06 8.57
C GLY A 385 -3.75 -32.81 7.72
N ARG A 386 -3.76 -32.94 6.38
CA ARG A 386 -4.17 -31.88 5.43
C ARG A 386 -5.65 -31.97 5.12
N ALA A 387 -6.19 -30.88 4.58
CA ALA A 387 -7.52 -30.83 4.01
C ALA A 387 -7.44 -30.32 2.57
N ARG A 388 -8.29 -30.88 1.70
CA ARG A 388 -8.53 -30.33 0.36
C ARG A 388 -9.85 -29.58 0.36
N VAL A 389 -9.85 -28.38 -0.24
CA VAL A 389 -11.03 -27.52 -0.39
C VAL A 389 -11.27 -27.21 -1.87
N GLU A 390 -12.54 -27.21 -2.28
CA GLU A 390 -12.97 -26.91 -3.65
C GLU A 390 -14.27 -26.10 -3.60
N LEU A 391 -14.54 -25.29 -4.64
CA LEU A 391 -15.85 -24.68 -4.82
C LEU A 391 -16.77 -25.69 -5.54
N ALA A 392 -17.90 -26.01 -4.89
CA ALA A 392 -18.89 -26.90 -5.48
C ALA A 392 -19.90 -26.15 -6.36
N ALA A 393 -20.16 -24.87 -6.04
CA ALA A 393 -20.99 -23.98 -6.83
C ALA A 393 -20.80 -22.52 -6.43
N ALA A 394 -21.09 -21.63 -7.37
CA ALA A 394 -21.28 -20.21 -7.15
C ALA A 394 -22.55 -19.77 -7.90
N TRP A 395 -23.30 -18.82 -7.35
CA TRP A 395 -24.54 -18.31 -7.91
C TRP A 395 -24.55 -16.77 -7.88
N ASP A 396 -25.20 -16.19 -8.88
CA ASP A 396 -25.32 -14.72 -9.03
C ASP A 396 -26.49 -14.13 -8.23
N SER A 397 -27.23 -14.95 -7.50
CA SER A 397 -28.29 -14.48 -6.61
C SER A 397 -28.67 -15.49 -5.51
N THR A 398 -29.17 -14.98 -4.39
CA THR A 398 -29.69 -15.79 -3.30
C THR A 398 -30.97 -16.57 -3.70
N GLU A 399 -31.74 -16.11 -4.68
CA GLU A 399 -32.92 -16.80 -5.16
C GLU A 399 -32.59 -18.08 -5.91
N VAL A 400 -31.64 -17.98 -6.87
CA VAL A 400 -31.15 -19.13 -7.60
C VAL A 400 -30.50 -20.13 -6.66
N ALA A 401 -29.66 -19.63 -5.74
CA ALA A 401 -29.03 -20.49 -4.73
C ALA A 401 -30.05 -21.24 -3.88
N ARG A 402 -31.15 -20.61 -3.42
CA ARG A 402 -32.21 -21.26 -2.65
C ARG A 402 -32.90 -22.37 -3.42
N ALA A 403 -33.12 -22.18 -4.71
CA ALA A 403 -33.77 -23.16 -5.56
C ALA A 403 -32.90 -24.39 -5.81
N GLU A 404 -31.61 -24.19 -6.07
CA GLU A 404 -30.69 -25.25 -6.53
C GLU A 404 -29.93 -25.96 -5.39
N LEU A 405 -29.62 -25.24 -4.31
CA LEU A 405 -28.81 -25.75 -3.20
C LEU A 405 -29.33 -27.07 -2.59
N PRO A 406 -30.65 -27.26 -2.34
CA PRO A 406 -31.14 -28.51 -1.77
C PRO A 406 -30.86 -29.74 -2.65
N ALA A 407 -31.00 -29.60 -3.98
CA ALA A 407 -30.75 -30.67 -4.93
C ALA A 407 -29.25 -30.97 -5.03
N LEU A 408 -28.41 -29.92 -5.02
CA LEU A 408 -26.95 -30.05 -5.05
C LEU A 408 -26.44 -30.73 -3.77
N LEU A 409 -26.89 -30.29 -2.60
CA LEU A 409 -26.52 -30.93 -1.33
C LEU A 409 -26.96 -32.38 -1.23
N LYS A 410 -28.12 -32.75 -1.81
CA LYS A 410 -28.54 -34.15 -1.91
C LYS A 410 -27.57 -34.98 -2.73
N ARG A 411 -27.03 -34.42 -3.79
CA ARG A 411 -26.05 -35.06 -4.69
C ARG A 411 -24.66 -35.17 -4.05
N ILE A 412 -24.20 -34.12 -3.35
CA ILE A 412 -22.93 -34.10 -2.61
C ILE A 412 -22.99 -34.99 -1.38
N SER A 413 -24.13 -34.99 -0.68
CA SER A 413 -24.38 -35.71 0.59
C SER A 413 -23.32 -35.42 1.67
N PRO A 414 -23.10 -34.13 2.04
CA PRO A 414 -22.07 -33.79 3.00
C PRO A 414 -22.37 -34.36 4.39
N GLN A 415 -21.33 -34.67 5.17
CA GLN A 415 -21.46 -35.08 6.57
C GLN A 415 -21.69 -33.90 7.53
N ALA A 416 -21.27 -32.70 7.11
CA ALA A 416 -21.55 -31.47 7.84
C ALA A 416 -21.91 -30.36 6.85
N LEU A 417 -22.83 -29.48 7.27
CA LEU A 417 -23.19 -28.26 6.55
C LEU A 417 -23.11 -27.08 7.49
N GLY A 418 -22.34 -26.04 7.11
CA GLY A 418 -22.18 -24.80 7.85
C GLY A 418 -22.61 -23.57 7.07
N TRP A 419 -22.79 -22.45 7.78
CA TRP A 419 -23.12 -21.14 7.22
C TRP A 419 -22.88 -20.02 8.24
N PHE A 420 -22.84 -18.74 7.78
CA PHE A 420 -22.53 -17.59 8.61
C PHE A 420 -23.76 -16.71 8.88
N PRO A 421 -24.60 -17.02 9.89
CA PRO A 421 -25.85 -16.27 10.17
C PRO A 421 -25.62 -14.84 10.67
N GLY A 422 -24.44 -14.49 11.16
CA GLY A 422 -24.07 -13.14 11.57
C GLY A 422 -23.65 -12.22 10.41
N GLY A 423 -23.77 -12.68 9.15
CA GLY A 423 -23.40 -11.96 7.93
C GLY A 423 -24.54 -11.94 6.90
N PRO A 424 -24.23 -11.62 5.64
CA PRO A 424 -25.23 -11.56 4.56
C PRO A 424 -26.02 -12.86 4.36
N ALA A 425 -25.45 -14.03 4.69
CA ALA A 425 -26.13 -15.32 4.64
C ALA A 425 -27.33 -15.41 5.61
N ALA A 426 -27.49 -14.47 6.54
CA ALA A 426 -28.70 -14.35 7.39
C ALA A 426 -29.99 -14.31 6.56
N GLY A 427 -29.94 -13.66 5.39
CA GLY A 427 -31.05 -13.62 4.45
C GLY A 427 -31.53 -15.01 3.98
N MET A 428 -30.64 -16.02 4.01
CA MET A 428 -30.94 -17.40 3.61
C MET A 428 -31.28 -18.34 4.80
N ALA A 429 -31.42 -17.83 6.02
CA ALA A 429 -31.60 -18.62 7.25
C ALA A 429 -32.73 -19.64 7.17
N THR A 430 -33.85 -19.29 6.55
CA THR A 430 -35.02 -20.18 6.38
C THR A 430 -34.72 -21.41 5.52
N THR A 431 -33.74 -21.33 4.63
CA THR A 431 -33.26 -22.43 3.78
C THR A 431 -32.12 -23.17 4.45
N LEU A 432 -31.11 -22.43 4.95
CA LEU A 432 -29.85 -23.01 5.41
C LEU A 432 -29.98 -23.74 6.74
N ARG A 433 -30.70 -23.18 7.73
CA ARG A 433 -30.85 -23.81 9.06
C ARG A 433 -31.50 -25.19 9.02
N PRO A 434 -32.64 -25.41 8.33
CA PRO A 434 -33.22 -26.75 8.22
C PRO A 434 -32.32 -27.77 7.52
N LEU A 435 -31.59 -27.31 6.47
CA LEU A 435 -30.64 -28.17 5.76
C LEU A 435 -29.48 -28.55 6.67
N ALA A 436 -28.90 -27.59 7.41
CA ALA A 436 -27.82 -27.86 8.33
C ALA A 436 -28.22 -28.83 9.45
N LEU A 437 -29.36 -28.62 10.06
CA LEU A 437 -29.92 -29.57 11.05
C LEU A 437 -30.07 -31.00 10.47
N LYS A 438 -30.52 -31.12 9.23
CA LYS A 438 -30.65 -32.42 8.56
C LYS A 438 -29.33 -33.14 8.41
N TYR A 439 -28.25 -32.41 7.98
CA TYR A 439 -26.93 -33.02 7.74
C TYR A 439 -26.09 -33.18 9.01
N ASN A 440 -26.22 -32.31 10.03
CA ASN A 440 -25.38 -32.30 11.19
C ASN A 440 -25.85 -33.17 12.35
N ARG A 441 -27.17 -33.44 12.45
CA ARG A 441 -27.81 -34.15 13.59
C ARG A 441 -27.08 -35.45 13.97
N HIS A 442 -26.61 -36.22 13.00
CA HIS A 442 -25.94 -37.48 13.25
C HIS A 442 -24.57 -37.31 13.94
N LEU A 443 -23.89 -36.18 13.80
CA LEU A 443 -22.63 -35.90 14.47
C LEU A 443 -22.78 -35.79 15.97
N HIS A 444 -23.91 -35.27 16.43
CA HIS A 444 -24.25 -35.08 17.84
C HIS A 444 -24.77 -36.35 18.51
N ALA A 445 -25.26 -37.31 17.73
CA ALA A 445 -25.72 -38.62 18.21
C ALA A 445 -24.54 -39.61 18.51
N ILE A 446 -23.30 -39.27 18.11
CA ILE A 446 -22.13 -40.14 18.31
C ILE A 446 -21.57 -39.91 19.72
N LYS A 447 -21.46 -41.01 20.53
CA LYS A 447 -20.75 -40.94 21.83
C LYS A 447 -19.27 -40.55 21.61
N ARG A 448 -18.88 -39.43 22.17
CA ARG A 448 -17.50 -38.86 22.00
C ARG A 448 -16.53 -39.55 22.98
N ARG A 449 -15.30 -39.72 22.51
CA ARG A 449 -14.18 -40.09 23.39
C ARG A 449 -13.61 -38.82 24.02
N PRO A 450 -13.13 -38.88 25.29
CA PRO A 450 -12.39 -37.78 25.89
C PRO A 450 -11.27 -37.30 24.96
N GLY A 451 -11.09 -35.99 24.79
CA GLY A 451 -10.06 -35.39 23.94
C GLY A 451 -10.38 -35.30 22.45
N THR A 452 -11.58 -35.71 22.00
CA THR A 452 -12.00 -35.44 20.61
C THR A 452 -12.53 -34.01 20.48
N PRO A 453 -12.20 -33.29 19.38
CA PRO A 453 -12.74 -31.94 19.10
C PRO A 453 -14.28 -31.91 19.10
N GLU A 454 -14.84 -30.76 19.41
CA GLU A 454 -16.30 -30.57 19.26
C GLU A 454 -16.73 -30.66 17.81
N PRO A 455 -17.81 -31.39 17.51
CA PRO A 455 -18.33 -31.42 16.15
C PRO A 455 -18.88 -30.03 15.76
N PRO A 456 -19.04 -29.77 14.45
CA PRO A 456 -19.76 -28.60 13.98
C PRO A 456 -21.12 -28.41 14.69
N PRO A 457 -21.59 -27.18 14.91
CA PRO A 457 -22.89 -26.92 15.53
C PRO A 457 -24.04 -27.68 14.84
N GLU A 458 -25.04 -28.11 15.58
CA GLU A 458 -26.14 -28.89 15.00
C GLU A 458 -26.90 -28.12 13.92
N ASP A 459 -27.08 -26.80 14.10
CA ASP A 459 -27.70 -25.91 13.13
C ASP A 459 -26.69 -25.32 12.11
N GLY A 460 -25.45 -25.76 12.16
CA GLY A 460 -24.38 -25.33 11.25
C GLY A 460 -23.92 -23.87 11.39
N ALA A 461 -24.38 -23.16 12.42
CA ALA A 461 -24.15 -21.74 12.58
C ALA A 461 -22.69 -21.43 13.00
N ILE A 462 -21.98 -20.65 12.19
CA ILE A 462 -20.64 -20.10 12.50
C ILE A 462 -20.84 -18.64 12.92
N VAL A 463 -20.88 -18.41 14.25
CA VAL A 463 -21.24 -17.10 14.85
C VAL A 463 -20.19 -16.58 15.80
N GLY A 464 -20.24 -15.29 16.08
CA GLY A 464 -19.41 -14.64 17.11
C GLY A 464 -17.92 -14.84 16.88
N THR A 465 -17.20 -15.22 17.92
CA THR A 465 -15.76 -15.49 17.88
C THR A 465 -15.39 -16.61 16.91
N ARG A 466 -16.28 -17.60 16.73
CA ARG A 466 -16.04 -18.72 15.82
C ARG A 466 -15.89 -18.30 14.36
N ALA A 467 -16.54 -17.20 13.94
CA ALA A 467 -16.32 -16.65 12.59
C ALA A 467 -14.90 -16.09 12.41
N GLY A 468 -14.31 -15.55 13.46
CA GLY A 468 -12.89 -15.18 13.46
C GLY A 468 -11.97 -16.40 13.52
N GLU A 469 -12.27 -17.36 14.40
CA GLU A 469 -11.50 -18.58 14.57
C GLU A 469 -11.32 -19.36 13.26
N VAL A 470 -12.37 -19.55 12.47
CA VAL A 470 -12.27 -20.27 11.18
C VAL A 470 -11.41 -19.52 10.16
N CYS A 471 -11.45 -18.18 10.15
CA CYS A 471 -10.60 -17.37 9.27
C CYS A 471 -9.11 -17.47 9.67
N GLN A 472 -8.84 -17.38 10.98
CA GLN A 472 -7.49 -17.48 11.53
C GLN A 472 -6.92 -18.89 11.34
N GLU A 473 -7.75 -19.93 11.57
CA GLU A 473 -7.36 -21.30 11.37
C GLU A 473 -7.01 -21.61 9.90
N LEU A 474 -7.78 -21.08 8.93
CA LEU A 474 -7.42 -21.20 7.51
C LEU A 474 -6.05 -20.58 7.25
N ALA A 475 -5.78 -19.38 7.75
CA ALA A 475 -4.49 -18.71 7.59
C ALA A 475 -3.34 -19.51 8.18
N ASP A 476 -3.54 -20.10 9.37
CA ASP A 476 -2.55 -20.94 10.03
C ASP A 476 -2.30 -22.25 9.27
N LEU A 477 -3.35 -22.87 8.76
CA LEU A 477 -3.26 -24.10 7.98
C LEU A 477 -2.56 -23.86 6.63
N VAL A 478 -2.78 -22.72 5.98
CA VAL A 478 -2.06 -22.33 4.76
C VAL A 478 -0.57 -22.16 5.06
N ARG A 479 -0.19 -21.41 6.11
CA ARG A 479 1.20 -21.25 6.54
C ARG A 479 1.87 -22.59 6.86
N ALA A 480 1.13 -23.50 7.48
CA ALA A 480 1.60 -24.85 7.82
C ALA A 480 1.58 -25.84 6.65
N ALA A 481 1.22 -25.44 5.42
CA ALA A 481 1.06 -26.28 4.24
C ALA A 481 0.04 -27.44 4.44
N ARG A 482 -1.03 -27.17 5.16
CA ARG A 482 -2.06 -28.18 5.49
C ARG A 482 -3.37 -28.00 4.73
N VAL A 483 -3.42 -27.10 3.76
CA VAL A 483 -4.55 -26.92 2.83
C VAL A 483 -4.08 -27.21 1.40
N ILE A 484 -4.94 -27.81 0.61
CA ILE A 484 -4.73 -28.04 -0.83
C ILE A 484 -5.97 -27.54 -1.56
N HIS A 485 -5.81 -26.92 -2.73
CA HIS A 485 -6.92 -26.38 -3.54
C HIS A 485 -6.66 -26.58 -5.05
N PRO A 486 -7.69 -26.52 -5.92
CA PRO A 486 -7.54 -26.83 -7.33
C PRO A 486 -7.02 -25.66 -8.20
N ALA A 487 -6.58 -24.54 -7.64
CA ALA A 487 -6.32 -23.29 -8.35
C ALA A 487 -7.58 -22.75 -9.07
N ASP A 488 -8.70 -22.75 -8.37
CA ASP A 488 -9.96 -22.21 -8.88
C ASP A 488 -9.87 -20.66 -8.93
N PRO A 489 -10.09 -20.04 -10.12
CA PRO A 489 -9.91 -18.59 -10.26
C PRO A 489 -10.81 -17.73 -9.34
N LEU A 490 -12.04 -18.20 -9.06
CA LEU A 490 -12.97 -17.49 -8.16
C LEU A 490 -12.50 -17.59 -6.72
N LEU A 491 -12.11 -18.78 -6.26
CA LEU A 491 -11.58 -18.97 -4.91
C LEU A 491 -10.30 -18.18 -4.72
N ASP A 492 -9.38 -18.24 -5.66
CA ASP A 492 -8.10 -17.53 -5.61
C ASP A 492 -8.30 -16.01 -5.55
N ALA A 493 -9.24 -15.46 -6.34
CA ALA A 493 -9.57 -14.04 -6.30
C ALA A 493 -10.11 -13.60 -4.93
N HIS A 494 -11.00 -14.41 -4.33
CA HIS A 494 -11.57 -14.11 -3.01
C HIS A 494 -10.54 -14.26 -1.87
N ILE A 495 -9.61 -15.20 -1.98
CA ILE A 495 -8.51 -15.37 -1.02
C ILE A 495 -7.55 -14.19 -1.11
N ARG A 496 -7.17 -13.75 -2.32
CA ARG A 496 -6.30 -12.57 -2.52
C ARG A 496 -6.94 -11.29 -2.02
N GLY A 497 -8.26 -11.13 -2.18
CA GLY A 497 -9.02 -9.98 -1.70
C GLY A 497 -9.31 -10.00 -0.20
N ALA A 498 -9.02 -11.08 0.52
CA ALA A 498 -9.32 -11.21 1.94
C ALA A 498 -8.36 -10.40 2.81
N SER A 499 -8.85 -9.32 3.43
CA SER A 499 -8.13 -8.48 4.40
C SER A 499 -8.57 -8.80 5.82
N ARG A 500 -7.74 -8.43 6.80
CA ARG A 500 -8.05 -8.60 8.22
C ARG A 500 -8.96 -7.49 8.75
N LEU A 501 -10.03 -7.88 9.41
CA LEU A 501 -10.84 -7.00 10.24
C LEU A 501 -10.65 -7.41 11.71
N PHE A 502 -9.91 -6.62 12.46
CA PHE A 502 -9.65 -6.88 13.87
C PHE A 502 -10.91 -6.68 14.72
N THR A 503 -11.21 -7.62 15.62
CA THR A 503 -12.34 -7.61 16.54
C THR A 503 -11.88 -8.14 17.90
N GLY A 504 -11.65 -7.24 18.88
CA GLY A 504 -10.99 -7.61 20.12
C GLY A 504 -9.58 -8.13 19.87
N ASP A 505 -9.22 -9.25 20.49
CA ASP A 505 -7.89 -9.88 20.37
C ASP A 505 -7.75 -10.78 19.12
N GLY A 506 -8.81 -10.92 18.31
CA GLY A 506 -8.82 -11.73 17.09
C GLY A 506 -9.14 -10.91 15.84
N TRP A 507 -9.18 -11.60 14.71
CA TRP A 507 -9.59 -10.99 13.44
C TRP A 507 -10.40 -11.97 12.59
N ARG A 508 -11.13 -11.42 11.63
CA ARG A 508 -11.85 -12.15 10.57
C ARG A 508 -11.62 -11.48 9.23
N PHE A 509 -12.03 -12.10 8.13
CA PHE A 509 -11.99 -11.43 6.83
C PHE A 509 -12.95 -10.23 6.83
N THR A 510 -12.48 -9.08 6.28
CA THR A 510 -13.36 -7.94 6.07
C THR A 510 -14.32 -8.23 4.92
N ARG A 511 -15.57 -7.77 5.06
CA ARG A 511 -16.56 -7.77 3.97
C ARG A 511 -16.72 -6.37 3.37
N ARG A 512 -15.85 -5.43 3.78
CA ARG A 512 -15.81 -4.05 3.30
C ARG A 512 -14.62 -3.89 2.39
N GLY A 513 -14.80 -3.24 1.25
CA GLY A 513 -13.77 -3.03 0.24
C GLY A 513 -14.27 -3.45 -1.14
N GLU A 514 -13.41 -3.34 -2.13
CA GLU A 514 -13.69 -3.84 -3.47
C GLU A 514 -13.45 -5.35 -3.54
N GLY A 515 -14.33 -6.04 -4.27
CA GLY A 515 -14.29 -7.49 -4.41
C GLY A 515 -15.14 -8.25 -3.40
N HIS A 516 -15.23 -9.54 -3.60
CA HIS A 516 -16.02 -10.46 -2.79
C HIS A 516 -15.10 -11.37 -1.98
N VAL A 517 -15.54 -11.80 -0.80
CA VAL A 517 -14.79 -12.70 0.09
C VAL A 517 -15.66 -13.88 0.59
N ASP A 518 -16.84 -14.06 0.02
CA ASP A 518 -17.76 -15.13 0.39
C ASP A 518 -17.17 -16.51 0.11
N ALA A 519 -16.45 -16.72 -1.00
CA ALA A 519 -15.74 -17.97 -1.26
C ALA A 519 -14.63 -18.23 -0.24
N ALA A 520 -13.91 -17.19 0.20
CA ALA A 520 -12.87 -17.33 1.25
C ALA A 520 -13.49 -17.73 2.60
N TYR A 521 -14.62 -17.10 3.00
CA TYR A 521 -15.36 -17.50 4.20
C TYR A 521 -15.89 -18.91 4.11
N ALA A 522 -16.54 -19.27 2.98
CA ALA A 522 -17.06 -20.61 2.76
C ALA A 522 -15.94 -21.66 2.81
N ALA A 523 -14.79 -21.39 2.18
CA ALA A 523 -13.62 -22.27 2.21
C ALA A 523 -13.04 -22.43 3.62
N ALA A 524 -12.90 -21.33 4.39
CA ALA A 524 -12.41 -21.37 5.76
C ALA A 524 -13.32 -22.24 6.65
N GLY A 525 -14.62 -22.02 6.58
CA GLY A 525 -15.59 -22.84 7.32
C GLY A 525 -15.58 -24.31 6.90
N ALA A 526 -15.50 -24.60 5.58
CA ALA A 526 -15.49 -25.95 5.05
C ALA A 526 -14.24 -26.75 5.49
N VAL A 527 -13.05 -26.13 5.43
CA VAL A 527 -11.78 -26.74 5.87
C VAL A 527 -11.84 -27.08 7.36
N VAL A 528 -12.25 -26.14 8.21
CA VAL A 528 -12.32 -26.37 9.66
C VAL A 528 -13.38 -27.45 9.97
N PHE A 529 -14.55 -27.39 9.36
CA PHE A 529 -15.57 -28.43 9.56
C PHE A 529 -15.09 -29.81 9.09
N ALA A 530 -14.36 -29.88 7.98
CA ALA A 530 -13.79 -31.15 7.49
C ALA A 530 -12.82 -31.77 8.50
N LEU A 531 -11.94 -30.95 9.11
CA LEU A 531 -10.99 -31.42 10.12
C LEU A 531 -11.66 -31.86 11.43
N LEU A 532 -12.84 -31.33 11.73
CA LEU A 532 -13.65 -31.72 12.89
C LEU A 532 -14.48 -32.99 12.67
N LEU A 533 -14.57 -33.49 11.43
CA LEU A 533 -15.31 -34.72 11.15
C LEU A 533 -14.69 -35.94 11.83
N PRO A 534 -15.50 -36.84 12.41
CA PRO A 534 -14.98 -38.04 13.06
C PRO A 534 -14.25 -38.93 12.03
N PRO A 535 -13.24 -39.69 12.45
CA PRO A 535 -12.56 -40.65 11.57
C PRO A 535 -13.55 -41.69 11.05
N PRO A 536 -13.29 -42.26 9.86
CA PRO A 536 -14.18 -43.27 9.28
C PRO A 536 -14.33 -44.46 10.23
N ARG A 537 -15.55 -44.95 10.39
CA ARG A 537 -15.80 -46.16 11.17
C ARG A 537 -15.08 -47.31 10.48
N ARG A 538 -14.12 -47.95 11.16
CA ARG A 538 -13.53 -49.20 10.67
C ARG A 538 -14.67 -50.22 10.53
N ALA A 539 -14.82 -50.80 9.34
CA ALA A 539 -15.75 -51.90 9.13
C ALA A 539 -15.41 -53.02 10.14
N ARG A 540 -16.31 -53.31 11.07
CA ARG A 540 -16.19 -54.53 11.87
C ARG A 540 -16.63 -55.68 10.99
N ILE A 541 -15.65 -56.44 10.50
CA ILE A 541 -15.92 -57.75 9.92
C ILE A 541 -16.42 -58.60 11.08
N ARG A 542 -17.76 -58.87 11.15
CA ARG A 542 -18.28 -59.94 11.98
C ARG A 542 -17.90 -61.23 11.24
N MET A 543 -16.92 -61.92 11.72
CA MET A 543 -16.78 -63.36 11.36
C MET A 543 -18.01 -64.05 11.93
N ILE A 544 -18.90 -64.52 11.07
CA ILE A 544 -19.99 -65.46 11.40
C ILE A 544 -19.28 -66.79 11.60
N ALA A 545 -19.19 -67.28 12.86
CA ALA A 545 -18.73 -68.62 13.22
C ALA A 545 -19.90 -69.60 13.00
#